data_72cb66aae77cda32f4e496ea889ff366
#
_entry.id   72cb66aae77cda32f4e496ea889ff366
#
_cell.length_a   1.000
_cell.length_b   1.000
_cell.length_c   1.000
_cell.angle_alpha   90.00
_cell.angle_beta   90.00
_cell.angle_gamma   90.00
#
_symmetry.space_group_name_H-M   'P 1'
#
loop_
_entity.id
_entity.type
_entity.pdbx_description
1 polymer ?
#
loop_
_entity_poly.entity_id
_entity_poly.type
_entity_poly.pdbx_seq_one_letter_code
_entity_poly.pdbx_strand_id
1 'polypeptide(L)'
;MGYLYETHMHTSQGSACAHVPGAEMARLYKEAGYTGIVITDHFWGGNTAIDRSLEWADWVNGFCEGYEDAKREGDRIGLQVFFGWESGYNATEFLIYGLDKQWLLDHPEIRDCTVEQQHELVRRSGGIVVHAHPFREAPYILEIRLFPAFVDGVEGINVGNRDPQWN
;
A
#
# COMPACT_ATOMS: atom_id res chain seq x y z
N MET A 1 1.22 24.53 -13.72
CA MET A 1 1.89 23.23 -13.50
C MET A 1 0.91 22.30 -12.83
N GLY A 2 0.80 21.07 -13.29
CA GLY A 2 -0.04 20.05 -12.62
C GLY A 2 0.68 19.44 -11.42
N TYR A 3 -0.08 18.84 -10.52
CA TYR A 3 0.45 18.03 -9.43
C TYR A 3 0.55 16.57 -9.89
N LEU A 4 1.66 15.90 -9.60
CA LEU A 4 1.91 14.50 -9.94
C LEU A 4 2.16 13.70 -8.67
N TYR A 5 1.38 12.63 -8.47
CA TYR A 5 1.50 11.74 -7.32
C TYR A 5 1.66 10.30 -7.78
N GLU A 6 2.57 9.56 -7.16
CA GLU A 6 2.57 8.11 -7.20
C GLU A 6 1.74 7.59 -6.05
N THR A 7 0.77 6.75 -6.36
CA THR A 7 -0.20 6.30 -5.35
C THR A 7 -0.04 4.83 -4.96
N HIS A 8 0.83 4.08 -5.64
CA HIS A 8 1.04 2.66 -5.37
C HIS A 8 2.53 2.30 -5.50
N MET A 9 3.22 2.22 -4.37
CA MET A 9 4.64 1.87 -4.35
C MET A 9 5.07 1.12 -3.09
N HIS A 10 6.14 0.35 -3.24
CA HIS A 10 6.71 -0.50 -2.18
C HIS A 10 8.12 -0.09 -1.83
N THR A 11 8.49 -0.30 -0.56
CA THR A 11 9.84 -0.10 -0.04
C THR A 11 10.49 -1.43 0.34
N SER A 12 11.81 -1.51 0.30
CA SER A 12 12.53 -2.72 0.71
C SER A 12 12.41 -3.04 2.19
N GLN A 13 11.98 -2.07 3.02
CA GLN A 13 11.71 -2.29 4.44
C GLN A 13 10.39 -3.04 4.66
N GLY A 14 9.32 -2.70 3.90
CA GLY A 14 7.98 -3.23 4.13
C GLY A 14 7.60 -4.40 3.22
N SER A 15 8.16 -4.50 2.00
CA SER A 15 7.74 -5.45 0.96
C SER A 15 8.89 -6.31 0.47
N ALA A 16 8.69 -7.63 0.48
CA ALA A 16 9.74 -8.59 0.06
C ALA A 16 10.04 -8.55 -1.45
N CYS A 17 9.19 -7.96 -2.27
CA CYS A 17 9.42 -7.77 -3.71
C CYS A 17 10.16 -6.47 -4.05
N ALA A 18 10.31 -5.54 -3.10
CA ALA A 18 10.96 -4.26 -3.32
C ALA A 18 12.46 -4.31 -2.98
N HIS A 19 13.25 -3.47 -3.65
CA HIS A 19 14.71 -3.46 -3.50
C HIS A 19 15.26 -2.08 -3.10
N VAL A 20 14.43 -1.05 -3.12
CA VAL A 20 14.83 0.34 -2.86
C VAL A 20 14.24 0.80 -1.53
N PRO A 21 15.04 1.36 -0.60
CA PRO A 21 14.55 1.85 0.67
C PRO A 21 13.75 3.16 0.52
N GLY A 22 12.89 3.44 1.51
CA GLY A 22 11.96 4.56 1.47
C GLY A 22 12.60 5.92 1.21
N ALA A 23 13.71 6.24 1.88
CA ALA A 23 14.43 7.50 1.68
C ALA A 23 14.98 7.65 0.25
N GLU A 24 15.46 6.58 -0.35
CA GLU A 24 15.95 6.61 -1.73
C GLU A 24 14.80 6.76 -2.72
N MET A 25 13.67 6.07 -2.50
CA MET A 25 12.45 6.26 -3.28
C MET A 25 12.01 7.72 -3.26
N ALA A 26 11.98 8.36 -2.09
CA ALA A 26 11.63 9.77 -1.97
C ALA A 26 12.54 10.68 -2.83
N ARG A 27 13.84 10.41 -2.84
CA ARG A 27 14.78 11.18 -3.70
C ARG A 27 14.52 10.98 -5.18
N LEU A 28 14.37 9.72 -5.62
CA LEU A 28 14.15 9.38 -7.02
C LEU A 28 12.85 10.00 -7.57
N TYR A 29 11.75 9.94 -6.82
CA TYR A 29 10.49 10.55 -7.24
C TYR A 29 10.54 12.08 -7.21
N LYS A 30 11.26 12.68 -6.25
CA LYS A 30 11.49 14.12 -6.26
C LYS A 30 12.28 14.58 -7.48
N GLU A 31 13.34 13.86 -7.83
CA GLU A 31 14.17 14.13 -9.02
C GLU A 31 13.37 13.95 -10.32
N ALA A 32 12.44 12.97 -10.36
CA ALA A 32 11.53 12.74 -11.46
C ALA A 32 10.42 13.81 -11.57
N GLY A 33 10.34 14.78 -10.63
CA GLY A 33 9.39 15.89 -10.68
C GLY A 33 8.03 15.61 -10.02
N TYR A 34 7.90 14.55 -9.24
CA TYR A 34 6.69 14.26 -8.48
C TYR A 34 6.46 15.27 -7.35
N THR A 35 5.20 15.55 -7.10
CA THR A 35 4.74 16.39 -5.98
C THR A 35 4.70 15.60 -4.68
N GLY A 36 4.33 14.33 -4.78
CA GLY A 36 4.27 13.43 -3.64
C GLY A 36 4.14 11.96 -4.02
N ILE A 37 4.27 11.12 -3.01
CA ILE A 37 4.18 9.66 -3.10
C ILE A 37 3.35 9.11 -1.95
N VAL A 38 2.70 7.98 -2.17
CA VAL A 38 2.05 7.20 -1.11
C VAL A 38 2.80 5.88 -0.96
N ILE A 39 3.33 5.60 0.21
CA ILE A 39 3.95 4.31 0.51
C ILE A 39 2.83 3.32 0.84
N THR A 40 2.75 2.25 0.05
CA THR A 40 1.71 1.22 0.13
C THR A 40 2.32 -0.17 0.20
N ASP A 41 3.22 -0.38 1.13
CA ASP A 41 3.87 -1.68 1.32
C ASP A 41 2.86 -2.81 1.51
N HIS A 42 3.25 -4.02 1.09
CA HIS A 42 2.43 -5.22 1.29
C HIS A 42 2.17 -5.51 2.75
N PHE A 43 0.89 -5.52 3.11
CA PHE A 43 0.40 -5.73 4.45
C PHE A 43 0.39 -7.22 4.85
N TRP A 44 -0.19 -7.56 5.99
CA TRP A 44 -0.23 -8.85 6.65
C TRP A 44 -0.61 -10.04 5.75
N GLY A 45 -1.59 -9.89 4.87
CA GLY A 45 -2.04 -10.92 3.92
C GLY A 45 -1.27 -10.98 2.60
N GLY A 46 -0.36 -10.02 2.37
CA GLY A 46 0.40 -9.87 1.12
C GLY A 46 1.87 -10.33 1.23
N ASN A 47 2.69 -9.87 0.30
CA ASN A 47 4.12 -10.19 0.22
C ASN A 47 4.97 -9.27 1.12
N THR A 48 4.60 -9.15 2.41
CA THR A 48 5.34 -8.34 3.38
C THR A 48 6.73 -8.89 3.68
N ALA A 49 7.68 -8.01 3.95
CA ALA A 49 9.02 -8.37 4.42
C ALA A 49 9.08 -8.61 5.93
N ILE A 50 8.03 -8.24 6.69
CA ILE A 50 8.02 -8.26 8.15
C ILE A 50 7.63 -9.65 8.66
N ASP A 51 8.37 -10.15 9.64
CA ASP A 51 8.10 -11.44 10.28
C ASP A 51 6.76 -11.42 11.03
N ARG A 52 5.83 -12.27 10.60
CA ARG A 52 4.48 -12.38 11.18
C ARG A 52 4.45 -13.07 12.56
N SER A 53 5.58 -13.57 13.06
CA SER A 53 5.69 -14.10 14.42
C SER A 53 5.85 -13.04 15.50
N LEU A 54 6.09 -11.79 15.10
CA LEU A 54 6.21 -10.66 16.02
C LEU A 54 4.87 -10.33 16.67
N GLU A 55 4.93 -9.81 17.90
CA GLU A 55 3.77 -9.16 18.53
C GLU A 55 3.28 -8.01 17.66
N TRP A 56 1.95 -7.77 17.65
CA TRP A 56 1.32 -6.82 16.73
C TRP A 56 1.97 -5.43 16.72
N ALA A 57 2.27 -4.87 17.88
CA ALA A 57 2.87 -3.54 17.97
C ALA A 57 4.28 -3.50 17.34
N ASP A 58 5.08 -4.55 17.55
CA ASP A 58 6.41 -4.66 16.96
C ASP A 58 6.32 -4.88 15.45
N TRP A 59 5.35 -5.68 15.00
CA TRP A 59 5.08 -5.87 13.59
C TRP A 59 4.70 -4.55 12.89
N VAL A 60 3.75 -3.78 13.46
CA VAL A 60 3.35 -2.47 12.91
C VAL A 60 4.52 -1.49 12.90
N ASN A 61 5.35 -1.48 13.95
CA ASN A 61 6.54 -0.63 13.98
C ASN A 61 7.49 -0.96 12.83
N GLY A 62 7.82 -2.22 12.61
CA GLY A 62 8.66 -2.65 11.50
C GLY A 62 8.02 -2.37 10.13
N PHE A 63 6.71 -2.60 10.01
CA PHE A 63 5.95 -2.33 8.79
C PHE A 63 6.00 -0.85 8.37
N CYS A 64 5.95 0.06 9.31
CA CYS A 64 5.96 1.49 9.05
C CYS A 64 7.36 2.07 8.79
N GLU A 65 8.45 1.32 8.98
CA GLU A 65 9.82 1.84 8.82
C GLU A 65 10.08 2.43 7.43
N GLY A 66 9.58 1.77 6.37
CA GLY A 66 9.74 2.25 5.00
C GLY A 66 9.05 3.60 4.76
N TYR A 67 7.82 3.73 5.24
CA TYR A 67 7.10 5.01 5.23
C TYR A 67 7.81 6.09 6.05
N GLU A 68 8.21 5.79 7.28
CA GLU A 68 8.87 6.74 8.19
C GLU A 68 10.20 7.22 7.62
N ASP A 69 10.94 6.34 6.95
CA ASP A 69 12.19 6.66 6.26
C ASP A 69 11.94 7.58 5.06
N ALA A 70 10.96 7.24 4.21
CA ALA A 70 10.55 8.07 3.08
C ALA A 70 10.02 9.44 3.54
N LYS A 71 9.20 9.47 4.61
CA LYS A 71 8.61 10.70 5.15
C LYS A 71 9.68 11.65 5.68
N ARG A 72 10.62 11.15 6.45
CA ARG A 72 11.74 11.94 6.97
C ARG A 72 12.57 12.58 5.85
N GLU A 73 12.88 11.81 4.82
CA GLU A 73 13.61 12.32 3.66
C GLU A 73 12.73 13.27 2.82
N GLY A 74 11.46 12.93 2.61
CA GLY A 74 10.50 13.78 1.89
C GLY A 74 10.38 15.17 2.51
N ASP A 75 10.26 15.24 3.85
CA ASP A 75 10.21 16.51 4.58
C ASP A 75 11.47 17.36 4.36
N ARG A 76 12.63 16.71 4.29
CA ARG A 76 13.92 17.38 4.06
C ARG A 76 14.03 17.97 2.65
N ILE A 77 13.50 17.28 1.63
CA ILE A 77 13.66 17.66 0.21
C ILE A 77 12.42 18.34 -0.39
N GLY A 78 11.35 18.49 0.40
CA GLY A 78 10.09 19.12 -0.05
C GLY A 78 9.27 18.21 -0.98
N LEU A 79 9.26 16.88 -0.74
CA LEU A 79 8.34 15.93 -1.34
C LEU A 79 7.26 15.58 -0.32
N GLN A 80 6.00 15.57 -0.74
CA GLN A 80 4.91 15.08 0.12
C GLN A 80 4.96 13.55 0.19
N VAL A 81 4.93 13.00 1.39
CA VAL A 81 4.90 11.53 1.58
C VAL A 81 3.72 11.17 2.45
N PHE A 82 2.89 10.29 1.95
CA PHE A 82 1.68 9.80 2.61
C PHE A 82 1.81 8.33 2.97
N PHE A 83 1.08 7.92 3.99
CA PHE A 83 0.96 6.55 4.43
C PHE A 83 -0.25 5.87 3.82
N GLY A 84 -0.09 4.63 3.42
CA GLY A 84 -1.11 3.68 3.04
C GLY A 84 -0.55 2.26 3.17
N TRP A 85 -1.30 1.28 2.72
CA TRP A 85 -0.81 -0.10 2.61
C TRP A 85 -1.56 -0.87 1.53
N GLU A 86 -0.95 -1.95 1.04
CA GLU A 86 -1.59 -2.88 0.13
C GLU A 86 -1.99 -4.16 0.88
N SER A 87 -3.29 -4.32 1.10
CA SER A 87 -3.87 -5.47 1.78
C SER A 87 -4.11 -6.60 0.79
N GLY A 88 -3.70 -7.84 1.12
CA GLY A 88 -3.88 -9.02 0.28
C GLY A 88 -5.00 -9.93 0.77
N TYR A 89 -5.81 -10.43 -0.17
CA TYR A 89 -6.84 -11.43 0.06
C TYR A 89 -6.91 -12.43 -1.11
N ASN A 90 -6.44 -13.65 -0.90
CA ASN A 90 -6.46 -14.70 -1.93
C ASN A 90 -5.91 -14.23 -3.29
N ALA A 91 -4.73 -13.60 -3.29
CA ALA A 91 -4.09 -12.99 -4.46
C ALA A 91 -4.86 -11.84 -5.12
N THR A 92 -5.88 -11.30 -4.47
CA THR A 92 -6.51 -10.02 -4.81
C THR A 92 -5.97 -8.97 -3.83
N GLU A 93 -5.68 -7.76 -4.30
CA GLU A 93 -5.00 -6.75 -3.51
C GLU A 93 -5.80 -5.44 -3.48
N PHE A 94 -5.70 -4.72 -2.36
CA PHE A 94 -6.46 -3.50 -2.09
C PHE A 94 -5.54 -2.45 -1.48
N LEU A 95 -5.56 -1.25 -2.04
CA LEU A 95 -4.85 -0.09 -1.51
C LEU A 95 -5.73 0.61 -0.48
N ILE A 96 -5.19 0.81 0.71
CA ILE A 96 -5.86 1.48 1.81
C ILE A 96 -5.18 2.82 2.05
N TYR A 97 -5.98 3.89 2.12
CA TYR A 97 -5.50 5.26 2.31
C TYR A 97 -6.29 6.00 3.39
N GLY A 98 -5.69 7.07 3.93
CA GLY A 98 -6.36 7.99 4.83
C GLY A 98 -6.33 7.62 6.30
N LEU A 99 -5.64 6.52 6.63
CA LEU A 99 -5.41 6.07 8.01
C LEU A 99 -3.92 6.16 8.34
N ASP A 100 -3.53 6.00 9.59
CA ASP A 100 -2.17 6.17 10.05
C ASP A 100 -1.65 4.97 10.87
N LYS A 101 -0.38 5.04 11.27
CA LYS A 101 0.27 4.03 12.10
C LYS A 101 -0.45 3.81 13.43
N GLN A 102 -0.94 4.89 14.06
CA GLN A 102 -1.63 4.76 15.35
C GLN A 102 -2.94 3.98 15.17
N TRP A 103 -3.66 4.24 14.08
CA TRP A 103 -4.85 3.48 13.75
C TRP A 103 -4.53 1.97 13.62
N LEU A 104 -3.45 1.59 12.95
CA LEU A 104 -3.05 0.18 12.85
C LEU A 104 -2.75 -0.42 14.23
N LEU A 105 -2.06 0.31 15.11
CA LEU A 105 -1.77 -0.15 16.47
C LEU A 105 -3.06 -0.42 17.26
N ASP A 106 -4.08 0.42 17.07
CA ASP A 106 -5.36 0.35 17.79
C ASP A 106 -6.34 -0.68 17.20
N HIS A 107 -6.08 -1.20 15.96
CA HIS A 107 -6.98 -2.10 15.24
C HIS A 107 -6.28 -3.40 14.78
N PRO A 108 -5.81 -4.23 15.71
CA PRO A 108 -5.13 -5.48 15.34
C PRO A 108 -6.04 -6.48 14.58
N GLU A 109 -7.35 -6.34 14.68
CA GLU A 109 -8.34 -7.16 13.98
C GLU A 109 -8.29 -6.99 12.45
N ILE A 110 -7.70 -5.90 11.93
CA ILE A 110 -7.61 -5.64 10.48
C ILE A 110 -6.87 -6.76 9.74
N ARG A 111 -5.94 -7.45 10.38
CA ARG A 111 -5.15 -8.53 9.79
C ARG A 111 -5.99 -9.78 9.46
N ASP A 112 -7.11 -9.96 10.15
CA ASP A 112 -7.97 -11.16 10.06
C ASP A 112 -9.34 -10.86 9.40
N CYS A 113 -9.54 -9.62 8.91
CA CYS A 113 -10.77 -9.19 8.28
C CYS A 113 -11.00 -9.87 6.91
N THR A 114 -12.25 -10.18 6.62
CA THR A 114 -12.71 -10.41 5.24
C THR A 114 -12.66 -9.10 4.46
N VAL A 115 -12.78 -9.14 3.12
CA VAL A 115 -12.83 -7.93 2.28
C VAL A 115 -13.95 -6.98 2.70
N GLU A 116 -15.14 -7.51 2.99
CA GLU A 116 -16.28 -6.74 3.47
C GLU A 116 -16.00 -6.08 4.83
N GLN A 117 -15.49 -6.86 5.80
CA GLN A 117 -15.14 -6.34 7.13
C GLN A 117 -14.05 -5.28 7.07
N GLN A 118 -13.02 -5.49 6.23
CA GLN A 118 -11.97 -4.51 5.99
C GLN A 118 -12.55 -3.21 5.43
N HIS A 119 -13.38 -3.29 4.39
CA HIS A 119 -14.00 -2.11 3.80
C HIS A 119 -14.84 -1.35 4.84
N GLU A 120 -15.69 -2.05 5.60
CA GLU A 120 -16.52 -1.43 6.63
C GLU A 120 -15.68 -0.75 7.72
N LEU A 121 -14.64 -1.41 8.23
CA LEU A 121 -13.77 -0.89 9.28
C LEU A 121 -12.98 0.35 8.79
N VAL A 122 -12.37 0.27 7.61
CA VAL A 122 -11.64 1.38 7.00
C VAL A 122 -12.56 2.58 6.77
N ARG A 123 -13.75 2.36 6.18
CA ARG A 123 -14.71 3.43 5.87
C ARG A 123 -15.25 4.14 7.12
N ARG A 124 -15.55 3.39 8.17
CA ARG A 124 -15.99 3.98 9.46
C ARG A 124 -14.92 4.86 10.09
N SER A 125 -13.67 4.56 9.82
CA SER A 125 -12.51 5.31 10.32
C SER A 125 -12.10 6.48 9.42
N GLY A 126 -12.83 6.74 8.32
CA GLY A 126 -12.59 7.84 7.38
C GLY A 126 -11.55 7.52 6.30
N GLY A 127 -11.09 6.27 6.19
CA GLY A 127 -10.22 5.81 5.12
C GLY A 127 -10.99 5.44 3.85
N ILE A 128 -10.25 5.10 2.80
CA ILE A 128 -10.79 4.60 1.51
C ILE A 128 -10.08 3.32 1.09
N VAL A 129 -10.79 2.48 0.34
CA VAL A 129 -10.33 1.20 -0.19
C VAL A 129 -10.37 1.25 -1.71
N VAL A 130 -9.24 1.00 -2.36
CA VAL A 130 -9.12 0.95 -3.83
C VAL A 130 -8.67 -0.44 -4.25
N HIS A 131 -9.35 -1.05 -5.22
CA HIS A 131 -8.96 -2.34 -5.78
C HIS A 131 -7.70 -2.15 -6.63
N ALA A 132 -6.60 -2.74 -6.22
CA ALA A 132 -5.32 -2.67 -6.93
C ALA A 132 -5.36 -3.60 -8.16
N HIS A 133 -4.82 -3.13 -9.30
CA HIS A 133 -4.65 -3.89 -10.54
C HIS A 133 -5.66 -5.05 -10.75
N PRO A 134 -6.98 -4.79 -10.81
CA PRO A 134 -8.05 -5.78 -10.67
C PRO A 134 -8.05 -6.87 -11.74
N PHE A 135 -7.41 -6.65 -12.88
CA PHE A 135 -7.35 -7.58 -14.00
C PHE A 135 -5.96 -8.19 -14.22
N ARG A 136 -5.03 -8.01 -13.26
CA ARG A 136 -3.69 -8.60 -13.36
C ARG A 136 -3.76 -10.12 -13.45
N GLU A 137 -3.05 -10.68 -14.43
CA GLU A 137 -2.84 -12.11 -14.57
C GLU A 137 -1.40 -12.48 -14.15
N ALA A 138 -1.27 -13.49 -13.30
CA ALA A 138 0.01 -14.03 -12.88
C ALA A 138 -0.14 -15.50 -12.50
N PRO A 139 0.94 -16.31 -12.51
CA PRO A 139 0.85 -17.74 -12.19
C PRO A 139 0.30 -18.05 -10.79
N TYR A 140 0.40 -17.11 -9.86
CA TYR A 140 -0.13 -17.23 -8.51
C TYR A 140 -1.58 -16.74 -8.36
N ILE A 141 -2.14 -16.06 -9.39
CA ILE A 141 -3.53 -15.61 -9.43
C ILE A 141 -4.35 -16.67 -10.16
N LEU A 142 -4.97 -17.56 -9.40
CA LEU A 142 -5.76 -18.66 -9.98
C LEU A 142 -7.09 -18.22 -10.54
N GLU A 143 -7.61 -17.08 -10.07
CA GLU A 143 -8.91 -16.55 -10.44
C GLU A 143 -8.93 -15.04 -10.22
N ILE A 144 -9.41 -14.29 -11.20
CA ILE A 144 -9.68 -12.86 -11.05
C ILE A 144 -10.96 -12.69 -10.24
N ARG A 145 -10.84 -12.00 -9.09
CA ARG A 145 -11.96 -11.71 -8.18
C ARG A 145 -12.20 -10.22 -8.14
N LEU A 146 -13.44 -9.83 -8.36
CA LEU A 146 -13.85 -8.43 -8.32
C LEU A 146 -14.79 -8.20 -7.12
N PHE A 147 -14.57 -7.10 -6.40
CA PHE A 147 -15.30 -6.75 -5.18
C PHE A 147 -15.95 -5.36 -5.29
N PRO A 148 -16.80 -5.09 -6.30
CA PRO A 148 -17.31 -3.74 -6.55
C PRO A 148 -18.16 -3.15 -5.42
N ALA A 149 -18.71 -4.00 -4.55
CA ALA A 149 -19.51 -3.56 -3.39
C ALA A 149 -18.65 -3.17 -2.18
N PHE A 150 -17.37 -3.52 -2.17
CA PHE A 150 -16.48 -3.37 -1.02
C PHE A 150 -15.21 -2.57 -1.34
N VAL A 151 -15.30 -1.67 -2.32
CA VAL A 151 -14.24 -0.73 -2.69
C VAL A 151 -14.83 0.63 -3.05
N ASP A 152 -14.06 1.67 -2.84
CA ASP A 152 -14.42 3.06 -3.18
C ASP A 152 -13.92 3.46 -4.57
N GLY A 153 -13.00 2.70 -5.13
CA GLY A 153 -12.44 2.92 -6.44
C GLY A 153 -11.64 1.72 -6.93
N VAL A 154 -11.11 1.85 -8.13
CA VAL A 154 -10.23 0.87 -8.76
C VAL A 154 -8.99 1.57 -9.29
N GLU A 155 -7.84 0.89 -9.25
CA GLU A 155 -6.62 1.34 -9.90
C GLU A 155 -6.79 1.18 -11.42
N GLY A 156 -6.79 2.31 -12.13
CA GLY A 156 -7.05 2.32 -13.56
C GLY A 156 -5.79 2.09 -14.41
N ILE A 157 -4.59 2.40 -13.87
CA ILE A 157 -3.31 2.19 -14.55
C ILE A 157 -2.28 1.77 -13.51
N ASN A 158 -1.65 0.63 -13.74
CA ASN A 158 -0.51 0.15 -12.97
C ASN A 158 0.63 -0.20 -13.93
N VAL A 159 1.72 0.59 -13.89
CA VAL A 159 2.88 0.38 -14.78
C VAL A 159 3.67 -0.89 -14.47
N GLY A 160 3.45 -1.49 -13.29
CA GLY A 160 3.99 -2.79 -12.94
C GLY A 160 3.29 -3.97 -13.65
N ASN A 161 2.14 -3.74 -14.29
CA ASN A 161 1.49 -4.72 -15.13
C ASN A 161 2.32 -4.95 -16.39
N ARG A 162 2.59 -6.24 -16.71
CA ARG A 162 3.36 -6.61 -17.91
C ARG A 162 2.56 -6.43 -19.20
N ASP A 163 1.24 -6.55 -19.10
CA ASP A 163 0.30 -6.35 -20.20
C ASP A 163 -0.59 -5.14 -19.90
N PRO A 164 -0.62 -4.12 -20.78
CA PRO A 164 -1.52 -2.97 -20.61
C PRO A 164 -3.02 -3.32 -20.56
N GLN A 165 -3.42 -4.50 -21.06
CA GLN A 165 -4.81 -4.96 -20.98
C GLN A 165 -5.24 -5.36 -19.55
N TRP A 166 -4.30 -5.47 -18.63
CA TRP A 166 -4.57 -5.74 -17.21
C TRP A 166 -4.88 -4.47 -16.38
N ASN A 167 -4.91 -3.32 -17.02
CA ASN A 167 -5.31 -2.05 -16.42
C ASN A 167 -6.80 -1.77 -16.65
#